data_32b9681d94f1ff28a0107488b8a61cd3
#
_entry.id   32b9681d94f1ff28a0107488b8a61cd3
#
_cell.length_a   1.000
_cell.length_b   1.000
_cell.length_c   1.000
_cell.angle_alpha   90.00
_cell.angle_beta   90.00
_cell.angle_gamma   90.00
#
_symmetry.space_group_name_H-M   'P 1'
#
loop_
_entity.id
_entity.type
_entity.pdbx_description
1 polymer ?
#
loop_
_entity_poly.entity_id
_entity_poly.type
_entity_poly.pdbx_seq_one_letter_code
_entity_poly.pdbx_strand_id
1 'polypeptide(L)'
;MIMYDIHDKTSLISNLFLSIIIPEQLFEPENNWEHKYFGIDTYSAISNPKIIRKRIELTIERKNQTNGFSNLTIKTERYCKSNFFFYADAELKCKNDEISTPLLWTYESKVAKRRSDTPYLKSGMKKNIKVAERKLIVETGEVSSKMELSDNYTCKWCLLDAIQRMPKVPDKSLEFKMIDEYDSIIGDQTLRFREAAKTETGNGMKDIYCFELLGPGTIPATYWIDSSGRLLFYLSGMELLVLTEENGKTVIPISIFSDWQKKSTFDLTLPG
;
A
#
# COMPACT_ATOMS: atom_id res chain seq x y z
N MET A 1 7.29 -26.57 8.01
CA MET A 1 6.31 -25.65 7.40
C MET A 1 5.34 -25.27 8.52
N ILE A 2 5.56 -24.11 9.17
CA ILE A 2 4.74 -23.64 10.29
C ILE A 2 3.47 -23.06 9.66
N MET A 3 2.34 -23.76 9.82
CA MET A 3 1.01 -23.21 9.50
C MET A 3 0.75 -22.08 10.50
N TYR A 4 0.89 -20.84 10.06
CA TYR A 4 0.46 -19.69 10.83
C TYR A 4 -1.06 -19.68 10.87
N ASP A 5 -1.60 -19.67 12.07
CA ASP A 5 -3.05 -19.67 12.32
C ASP A 5 -3.67 -18.38 11.79
N ILE A 6 -4.61 -18.54 10.84
CA ILE A 6 -5.35 -17.43 10.22
C ILE A 6 -6.16 -16.65 11.27
N HIS A 7 -6.52 -17.29 12.39
CA HIS A 7 -7.28 -16.68 13.47
C HIS A 7 -6.58 -15.48 14.13
N ASP A 8 -5.25 -15.50 14.27
CA ASP A 8 -4.52 -14.38 14.90
C ASP A 8 -4.51 -13.11 14.03
N LYS A 9 -4.47 -13.25 12.71
CA LYS A 9 -4.55 -12.10 11.79
C LYS A 9 -5.93 -11.46 11.77
N THR A 10 -6.98 -12.25 11.92
CA THR A 10 -8.36 -11.77 11.98
C THR A 10 -8.60 -10.94 13.24
N SER A 11 -8.02 -11.33 14.37
CA SER A 11 -8.12 -10.58 15.63
C SER A 11 -7.40 -9.23 15.55
N LEU A 12 -6.25 -9.17 14.88
CA LEU A 12 -5.49 -7.95 14.67
C LEU A 12 -6.30 -6.92 13.87
N ILE A 13 -6.84 -7.34 12.73
CA ILE A 13 -7.63 -6.46 11.86
C ILE A 13 -8.94 -6.04 12.53
N SER A 14 -9.62 -6.95 13.24
CA SER A 14 -10.83 -6.62 13.99
C SER A 14 -10.57 -5.56 15.06
N ASN A 15 -9.48 -5.67 15.81
CA ASN A 15 -9.10 -4.67 16.83
C ASN A 15 -8.72 -3.33 16.19
N LEU A 16 -8.12 -3.33 15.00
CA LEU A 16 -7.85 -2.10 14.27
C LEU A 16 -9.16 -1.43 13.84
N PHE A 17 -10.14 -2.17 13.32
CA PHE A 17 -11.44 -1.61 12.97
C PHE A 17 -12.10 -0.90 14.16
N LEU A 18 -12.10 -1.50 15.34
CA LEU A 18 -12.63 -0.86 16.56
C LEU A 18 -11.93 0.43 16.94
N SER A 19 -10.74 0.67 16.42
CA SER A 19 -9.92 1.84 16.72
C SER A 19 -10.01 2.94 15.66
N ILE A 20 -10.60 2.66 14.50
CA ILE A 20 -10.72 3.62 13.40
C ILE A 20 -11.92 4.53 13.61
N ILE A 21 -11.71 5.83 13.40
CA ILE A 21 -12.77 6.80 13.24
C ILE A 21 -12.86 7.13 11.74
N ILE A 22 -13.75 6.46 11.03
CA ILE A 22 -13.96 6.72 9.60
C ILE A 22 -14.58 8.12 9.46
N PRO A 23 -13.95 9.04 8.70
CA PRO A 23 -14.50 10.37 8.50
C PRO A 23 -15.91 10.31 7.91
N GLU A 24 -16.82 11.12 8.43
CA GLU A 24 -18.20 11.22 7.89
C GLU A 24 -18.24 11.89 6.52
N GLN A 25 -17.24 12.73 6.23
CA GLN A 25 -17.10 13.33 4.91
C GLN A 25 -16.85 12.24 3.86
N LEU A 26 -17.67 12.26 2.82
CA LEU A 26 -17.49 11.35 1.69
C LEU A 26 -16.11 11.58 1.05
N PHE A 27 -15.41 10.52 0.81
CA PHE A 27 -14.17 10.51 0.05
C PHE A 27 -14.52 10.39 -1.45
N GLU A 28 -13.87 11.19 -2.26
CA GLU A 28 -14.05 11.21 -3.71
C GLU A 28 -12.76 10.73 -4.39
N PRO A 29 -12.63 9.44 -4.70
CA PRO A 29 -11.39 8.84 -5.19
C PRO A 29 -10.93 9.39 -6.55
N GLU A 30 -11.82 9.99 -7.32
CA GLU A 30 -11.50 10.62 -8.61
C GLU A 30 -10.91 12.03 -8.49
N ASN A 31 -11.02 12.65 -7.31
CA ASN A 31 -10.52 14.00 -7.07
C ASN A 31 -9.04 14.01 -6.65
N ASN A 32 -8.56 15.19 -6.25
CA ASN A 32 -7.24 15.31 -5.64
C ASN A 32 -7.31 14.89 -4.18
N TRP A 33 -6.36 14.08 -3.74
CA TRP A 33 -6.27 13.63 -2.36
C TRP A 33 -4.82 13.30 -1.97
N GLU A 34 -4.54 13.34 -0.68
CA GLU A 34 -3.32 12.85 -0.06
C GLU A 34 -3.67 11.90 1.08
N HIS A 35 -3.11 10.71 1.05
CA HIS A 35 -3.21 9.70 2.10
C HIS A 35 -1.84 9.40 2.69
N LYS A 36 -1.78 9.31 4.03
CA LYS A 36 -0.61 8.80 4.72
C LYS A 36 -0.95 7.50 5.43
N TYR A 37 -0.11 6.53 5.20
CA TYR A 37 -0.20 5.20 5.80
C TYR A 37 0.97 4.97 6.75
N PHE A 38 0.65 4.30 7.85
CA PHE A 38 1.64 3.75 8.75
C PHE A 38 1.76 2.26 8.52
N GLY A 39 2.98 1.77 8.29
CA GLY A 39 3.25 0.37 8.02
C GLY A 39 3.73 -0.38 9.26
N ILE A 40 3.12 -1.54 9.49
CA ILE A 40 3.43 -2.45 10.58
C ILE A 40 3.91 -3.78 10.00
N ASP A 41 4.99 -4.33 10.54
CA ASP A 41 5.34 -5.72 10.34
C ASP A 41 4.50 -6.60 11.29
N THR A 42 3.55 -7.32 10.71
CA THR A 42 2.62 -8.15 11.49
C THR A 42 3.31 -9.26 12.26
N TYR A 43 4.41 -9.82 11.76
CA TYR A 43 5.19 -10.84 12.47
C TYR A 43 5.81 -10.28 13.75
N SER A 44 6.42 -9.10 13.68
CA SER A 44 6.97 -8.44 14.87
C SER A 44 5.87 -8.01 15.85
N ALA A 45 4.69 -7.63 15.35
CA ALA A 45 3.56 -7.26 16.19
C ALA A 45 2.99 -8.47 16.96
N ILE A 46 2.95 -9.64 16.33
CA ILE A 46 2.46 -10.90 16.95
C ILE A 46 3.51 -11.47 17.90
N SER A 47 4.77 -11.56 17.47
CA SER A 47 5.84 -12.23 18.26
C SER A 47 6.35 -11.40 19.44
N ASN A 48 6.31 -10.08 19.36
CA ASN A 48 6.69 -9.18 20.44
C ASN A 48 5.98 -7.82 20.32
N PRO A 49 4.77 -7.69 20.85
CA PRO A 49 3.99 -6.46 20.77
C PRO A 49 4.67 -5.24 21.41
N LYS A 50 5.68 -5.43 22.25
CA LYS A 50 6.48 -4.34 22.80
C LYS A 50 7.46 -3.73 21.78
N ILE A 51 7.62 -4.32 20.60
CA ILE A 51 8.58 -3.92 19.57
C ILE A 51 7.87 -3.53 18.26
N ILE A 52 6.65 -3.00 18.28
CA ILE A 52 6.12 -2.35 17.08
C ILE A 52 6.97 -1.11 16.80
N ARG A 53 8.08 -1.33 16.13
CA ARG A 53 8.87 -0.21 15.61
C ARG A 53 8.17 0.25 14.33
N LYS A 54 7.88 1.54 14.28
CA LYS A 54 7.51 2.20 13.02
C LYS A 54 8.49 1.72 11.95
N ARG A 55 8.00 0.96 10.97
CA ARG A 55 8.87 0.40 9.92
C ARG A 55 8.71 1.12 8.61
N ILE A 56 7.50 1.58 8.30
CA ILE A 56 7.19 2.23 7.03
C ILE A 56 6.27 3.41 7.28
N GLU A 57 6.60 4.54 6.70
CA GLU A 57 5.64 5.61 6.38
C GLU A 57 5.49 5.67 4.87
N LEU A 58 4.27 5.66 4.40
CA LEU A 58 3.93 5.79 3.00
C LEU A 58 2.99 6.99 2.84
N THR A 59 3.37 7.93 2.00
CA THR A 59 2.48 8.99 1.54
C THR A 59 2.16 8.78 0.07
N ILE A 60 0.89 8.84 -0.28
CA ILE A 60 0.40 8.81 -1.65
C ILE A 60 -0.41 10.06 -1.88
N GLU A 61 -0.04 10.83 -2.89
CA GLU A 61 -0.78 12.01 -3.35
C GLU A 61 -1.27 11.75 -4.77
N ARG A 62 -2.57 11.98 -5.00
CA ARG A 62 -3.18 11.99 -6.33
C ARG A 62 -3.49 13.41 -6.74
N LYS A 63 -3.07 13.78 -7.93
CA LYS A 63 -3.48 15.02 -8.61
C LYS A 63 -4.14 14.68 -9.92
N ASN A 64 -5.43 14.94 -10.00
CA ASN A 64 -6.19 14.76 -11.23
C ASN A 64 -5.75 15.79 -12.28
N GLN A 65 -5.65 15.37 -13.52
CA GLN A 65 -5.30 16.23 -14.64
C GLN A 65 -6.45 16.30 -15.63
N THR A 66 -6.50 17.36 -16.40
CA THR A 66 -7.34 17.44 -17.58
C THR A 66 -6.98 16.32 -18.56
N ASN A 67 -7.93 15.85 -19.36
CA ASN A 67 -7.74 14.86 -20.43
C ASN A 67 -7.58 13.38 -20.00
N GLY A 68 -8.14 12.96 -18.88
CA GLY A 68 -8.20 11.55 -18.51
C GLY A 68 -6.90 10.97 -17.95
N PHE A 69 -6.05 11.81 -17.37
CA PHE A 69 -4.81 11.42 -16.68
C PHE A 69 -4.80 11.86 -15.23
N SER A 70 -3.95 11.24 -14.45
CA SER A 70 -3.60 11.66 -13.09
C SER A 70 -2.10 11.54 -12.86
N ASN A 71 -1.60 12.34 -11.93
CA ASN A 71 -0.26 12.18 -11.37
C ASN A 71 -0.38 11.58 -9.98
N LEU A 72 0.41 10.55 -9.72
CA LEU A 72 0.59 9.97 -8.39
C LEU A 72 1.99 10.31 -7.91
N THR A 73 2.08 10.87 -6.71
CA THR A 73 3.36 11.06 -6.01
C THR A 73 3.40 10.11 -4.83
N ILE A 74 4.44 9.28 -4.78
CA ILE A 74 4.63 8.27 -3.75
C ILE A 74 5.89 8.63 -2.97
N LYS A 75 5.79 8.67 -1.64
CA LYS A 75 6.95 8.87 -0.76
C LYS A 75 6.96 7.79 0.30
N THR A 76 8.03 7.03 0.34
CA THR A 76 8.21 5.96 1.32
C THR A 76 9.40 6.27 2.23
N GLU A 77 9.22 6.00 3.51
CA GLU A 77 10.29 5.98 4.49
C GLU A 77 10.21 4.68 5.26
N ARG A 78 11.25 3.85 5.18
CA ARG A 78 11.34 2.58 5.89
C ARG A 78 12.54 2.59 6.83
N TYR A 79 12.30 2.34 8.11
CA TYR A 79 13.37 2.17 9.08
C TYR A 79 14.23 0.94 8.73
N CYS A 80 15.54 1.13 8.67
CA CYS A 80 16.52 0.05 8.54
C CYS A 80 17.08 -0.30 9.92
N LYS A 81 18.37 -0.20 10.13
CA LYS A 81 19.04 -0.39 11.42
C LYS A 81 19.95 0.81 11.73
N SER A 82 20.30 0.99 13.00
CA SER A 82 21.31 2.00 13.41
C SER A 82 20.97 3.43 12.98
N ASN A 83 19.68 3.80 13.07
CA ASN A 83 19.16 5.14 12.70
C ASN A 83 19.32 5.48 11.20
N PHE A 84 19.44 4.48 10.36
CA PHE A 84 19.31 4.64 8.90
C PHE A 84 17.91 4.30 8.44
N PHE A 85 17.49 5.01 7.39
CA PHE A 85 16.21 4.83 6.73
C PHE A 85 16.44 4.58 5.24
N PHE A 86 15.63 3.73 4.67
CA PHE A 86 15.46 3.64 3.23
C PHE A 86 14.36 4.63 2.84
N TYR A 87 14.71 5.55 1.96
CA TYR A 87 13.79 6.50 1.36
C TYR A 87 13.56 6.11 -0.10
N ALA A 88 12.32 6.15 -0.53
CA ALA A 88 11.98 5.99 -1.93
C ALA A 88 10.90 6.99 -2.32
N ASP A 89 11.11 7.65 -3.44
CA ASP A 89 10.20 8.62 -4.03
C ASP A 89 9.89 8.20 -5.46
N ALA A 90 8.63 8.24 -5.85
CA ALA A 90 8.21 8.00 -7.22
C ALA A 90 7.18 9.04 -7.64
N GLU A 91 7.27 9.47 -8.90
CA GLU A 91 6.28 10.32 -9.54
C GLU A 91 5.77 9.62 -10.80
N LEU A 92 4.50 9.31 -10.85
CA LEU A 92 3.89 8.53 -11.92
C LEU A 92 2.85 9.38 -12.66
N LYS A 93 2.86 9.31 -13.99
CA LYS A 93 1.74 9.76 -14.82
C LYS A 93 0.93 8.55 -15.24
N CYS A 94 -0.35 8.52 -14.85
CA CYS A 94 -1.24 7.38 -15.04
C CYS A 94 -2.45 7.77 -15.89
N LYS A 95 -3.05 6.80 -16.57
CA LYS A 95 -4.41 6.93 -17.12
C LYS A 95 -5.43 6.88 -15.98
N ASN A 96 -6.55 7.56 -16.13
CA ASN A 96 -7.71 7.43 -15.24
C ASN A 96 -8.59 6.25 -15.66
N ASP A 97 -7.98 5.08 -15.84
CA ASP A 97 -8.67 3.83 -16.13
C ASP A 97 -8.85 2.97 -14.84
N GLU A 98 -9.47 1.81 -14.98
CA GLU A 98 -9.82 0.93 -13.86
C GLU A 98 -8.61 0.47 -13.03
N ILE A 99 -7.40 0.45 -13.62
CA ILE A 99 -6.18 -0.05 -12.97
C ILE A 99 -5.09 1.01 -12.80
N SER A 100 -5.41 2.29 -13.06
CA SER A 100 -4.44 3.40 -13.01
C SER A 100 -3.18 3.10 -13.82
N THR A 101 -3.36 2.74 -15.11
CA THR A 101 -2.25 2.30 -15.97
C THR A 101 -1.13 3.34 -16.02
N PRO A 102 0.08 3.05 -15.52
CA PRO A 102 1.20 3.99 -15.54
C PRO A 102 1.80 4.10 -16.94
N LEU A 103 2.11 5.33 -17.38
CA LEU A 103 2.68 5.60 -18.69
C LEU A 103 4.14 6.02 -18.61
N LEU A 104 4.45 6.80 -17.62
CA LEU A 104 5.77 7.37 -17.37
C LEU A 104 5.95 7.55 -15.87
N TRP A 105 7.11 7.19 -15.34
CA TRP A 105 7.44 7.50 -13.95
C TRP A 105 8.94 7.64 -13.71
N THR A 106 9.25 8.39 -12.69
CA THR A 106 10.58 8.46 -12.11
C THR A 106 10.58 7.72 -10.79
N TYR A 107 11.69 7.12 -10.46
CA TYR A 107 11.91 6.47 -9.17
C TYR A 107 13.28 6.86 -8.65
N GLU A 108 13.31 7.34 -7.41
CA GLU A 108 14.55 7.64 -6.70
C GLU A 108 14.54 6.94 -5.35
N SER A 109 15.65 6.31 -4.99
CA SER A 109 15.79 5.71 -3.67
C SER A 109 17.18 5.92 -3.08
N LYS A 110 17.27 5.90 -1.76
CA LYS A 110 18.53 5.99 -1.02
C LYS A 110 18.41 5.44 0.39
N VAL A 111 19.55 5.06 0.96
CA VAL A 111 19.69 4.85 2.40
C VAL A 111 20.41 6.05 2.99
N ALA A 112 19.85 6.68 4.02
CA ALA A 112 20.43 7.84 4.70
C ALA A 112 19.92 7.93 6.15
N LYS A 113 20.52 8.78 6.98
CA LYS A 113 20.00 9.07 8.33
C LYS A 113 18.78 9.99 8.26
N ARG A 114 18.76 10.91 7.32
CA ARG A 114 17.65 11.83 7.06
C ARG A 114 17.38 11.88 5.55
N ARG A 115 16.17 12.22 5.16
CA ARG A 115 15.79 12.35 3.74
C ARG A 115 16.64 13.40 2.99
N SER A 116 17.04 14.47 3.66
CA SER A 116 17.91 15.52 3.08
C SER A 116 19.38 15.12 2.93
N ASP A 117 19.84 14.08 3.62
CA ASP A 117 21.25 13.70 3.62
C ASP A 117 21.67 13.03 2.31
N THR A 118 22.97 13.09 2.02
CA THR A 118 23.57 12.34 0.92
C THR A 118 23.41 10.82 1.14
N PRO A 119 23.29 10.03 0.05
CA PRO A 119 23.17 8.58 0.17
C PRO A 119 24.37 7.95 0.90
N TYR A 120 24.09 7.06 1.84
CA TYR A 120 25.12 6.29 2.53
C TYR A 120 25.72 5.26 1.59
N LEU A 121 27.06 5.17 1.54
CA LEU A 121 27.80 4.22 0.70
C LEU A 121 27.36 4.20 -0.78
N LYS A 122 27.01 5.33 -1.34
CA LYS A 122 26.51 5.44 -2.73
C LYS A 122 25.24 4.60 -2.99
N SER A 123 24.42 4.38 -1.98
CA SER A 123 23.16 3.60 -2.07
C SER A 123 22.06 4.31 -2.89
N GLY A 124 22.32 5.49 -3.43
CA GLY A 124 21.35 6.21 -4.25
C GLY A 124 21.12 5.53 -5.59
N MET A 125 19.86 5.43 -6.00
CA MET A 125 19.44 4.92 -7.29
C MET A 125 18.38 5.85 -7.89
N LYS A 126 18.50 6.13 -9.18
CA LYS A 126 17.51 6.88 -9.93
C LYS A 126 17.18 6.12 -11.21
N LYS A 127 15.89 5.96 -11.49
CA LYS A 127 15.38 5.35 -12.71
C LYS A 127 14.35 6.24 -13.37
N ASN A 128 14.38 6.27 -14.69
CA ASN A 128 13.31 6.82 -15.51
C ASN A 128 12.67 5.65 -16.26
N ILE A 129 11.37 5.52 -16.13
CA ILE A 129 10.64 4.39 -16.68
C ILE A 129 9.51 4.92 -17.55
N LYS A 130 9.34 4.34 -18.73
CA LYS A 130 8.23 4.66 -19.64
C LYS A 130 7.72 3.43 -20.35
N VAL A 131 6.47 3.50 -20.74
CA VAL A 131 5.88 2.50 -21.62
C VAL A 131 5.65 3.10 -23.00
N ALA A 132 6.23 2.47 -24.00
CA ALA A 132 6.10 2.85 -25.39
C ALA A 132 6.10 1.60 -26.28
N GLU A 133 5.21 1.55 -27.29
CA GLU A 133 5.14 0.45 -28.25
C GLU A 133 5.05 -0.94 -27.59
N ARG A 134 4.25 -1.08 -26.54
CA ARG A 134 4.10 -2.32 -25.75
C ARG A 134 5.41 -2.78 -25.12
N LYS A 135 6.30 -1.86 -24.81
CA LYS A 135 7.57 -2.15 -24.13
C LYS A 135 7.70 -1.29 -22.88
N LEU A 136 8.08 -1.94 -21.79
CA LEU A 136 8.57 -1.26 -20.61
C LEU A 136 10.04 -0.91 -20.86
N ILE A 137 10.36 0.37 -20.85
CA ILE A 137 11.71 0.90 -21.06
C ILE A 137 12.17 1.48 -19.73
N VAL A 138 13.26 0.94 -19.19
CA VAL A 138 13.85 1.37 -17.92
C VAL A 138 15.24 1.94 -18.19
N GLU A 139 15.48 3.17 -17.77
CA GLU A 139 16.74 3.86 -17.90
C GLU A 139 17.34 4.11 -16.51
N THR A 140 18.55 3.62 -16.26
CA THR A 140 19.31 3.80 -15.02
C THR A 140 20.71 4.28 -15.35
N GLY A 141 20.95 5.60 -15.20
CA GLY A 141 22.18 6.22 -15.69
C GLY A 141 22.32 6.06 -17.20
N GLU A 142 23.43 5.44 -17.65
CA GLU A 142 23.69 5.17 -19.07
C GLU A 142 23.14 3.81 -19.55
N VAL A 143 22.54 3.01 -18.64
CA VAL A 143 22.00 1.68 -18.96
C VAL A 143 20.52 1.79 -19.27
N SER A 144 20.10 1.16 -20.36
CA SER A 144 18.70 1.04 -20.75
C SER A 144 18.33 -0.41 -20.97
N SER A 145 17.22 -0.86 -20.39
CA SER A 145 16.63 -2.17 -20.64
C SER A 145 15.24 -2.02 -21.25
N LYS A 146 14.82 -3.03 -22.02
CA LYS A 146 13.49 -3.09 -22.65
C LYS A 146 12.90 -4.45 -22.43
N MET A 147 11.63 -4.48 -22.00
CA MET A 147 10.88 -5.71 -21.77
C MET A 147 9.53 -5.63 -22.48
N GLU A 148 9.09 -6.72 -23.09
CA GLU A 148 7.75 -6.78 -23.71
C GLU A 148 6.66 -6.69 -22.64
N LEU A 149 5.64 -5.90 -22.91
CA LEU A 149 4.54 -5.65 -22.00
C LEU A 149 3.19 -5.86 -22.72
N SER A 150 2.25 -6.54 -22.07
CA SER A 150 0.88 -6.66 -22.56
C SER A 150 0.14 -5.33 -22.48
N ASP A 151 -1.03 -5.25 -23.12
CA ASP A 151 -1.83 -4.02 -23.11
C ASP A 151 -2.45 -3.71 -21.74
N ASN A 152 -2.72 -4.74 -20.94
CA ASN A 152 -3.33 -4.60 -19.61
C ASN A 152 -2.24 -4.78 -18.54
N TYR A 153 -1.79 -3.68 -17.95
CA TYR A 153 -0.73 -3.69 -16.93
C TYR A 153 -0.90 -2.54 -15.94
N THR A 154 -0.39 -2.74 -14.75
CA THR A 154 -0.31 -1.72 -13.71
C THR A 154 0.91 -1.94 -12.82
N CYS A 155 1.11 -1.12 -11.82
CA CYS A 155 2.15 -1.34 -10.80
C CYS A 155 1.55 -1.30 -9.40
N LYS A 156 2.28 -1.81 -8.42
CA LYS A 156 1.85 -1.88 -7.01
C LYS A 156 1.33 -0.54 -6.48
N TRP A 157 1.99 0.56 -6.80
CA TRP A 157 1.60 1.90 -6.35
C TRP A 157 0.31 2.37 -7.00
N CYS A 158 0.14 2.08 -8.28
CA CYS A 158 -1.07 2.41 -9.00
C CYS A 158 -2.27 1.64 -8.49
N LEU A 159 -2.08 0.40 -7.99
CA LEU A 159 -3.16 -0.37 -7.38
C LEU A 159 -3.71 0.27 -6.11
N LEU A 160 -2.90 0.98 -5.32
CA LEU A 160 -3.38 1.70 -4.13
C LEU A 160 -4.29 2.88 -4.49
N ASP A 161 -4.15 3.45 -5.69
CA ASP A 161 -5.08 4.42 -6.25
C ASP A 161 -6.29 3.73 -6.89
N ALA A 162 -6.05 2.74 -7.76
CA ALA A 162 -7.09 2.06 -8.52
C ALA A 162 -8.14 1.39 -7.64
N ILE A 163 -7.71 0.72 -6.55
CA ILE A 163 -8.59 0.00 -5.63
C ILE A 163 -9.68 0.90 -5.02
N GLN A 164 -9.38 2.17 -4.83
CA GLN A 164 -10.30 3.15 -4.25
C GLN A 164 -11.46 3.49 -5.19
N ARG A 165 -11.29 3.22 -6.49
CA ARG A 165 -12.28 3.45 -7.56
C ARG A 165 -12.96 2.17 -8.02
N MET A 166 -12.55 1.00 -7.49
CA MET A 166 -13.13 -0.29 -7.88
C MET A 166 -14.63 -0.37 -7.59
N PRO A 167 -15.42 -0.88 -8.53
CA PRO A 167 -16.82 -1.20 -8.29
C PRO A 167 -16.97 -2.23 -7.15
N LYS A 168 -17.83 -1.94 -6.18
CA LYS A 168 -18.09 -2.77 -5.00
C LYS A 168 -19.17 -3.81 -5.29
N VAL A 169 -18.99 -4.58 -6.37
CA VAL A 169 -19.95 -5.58 -6.82
C VAL A 169 -19.33 -6.97 -6.83
N PRO A 170 -20.07 -8.00 -6.38
CA PRO A 170 -19.64 -9.39 -6.49
C PRO A 170 -19.25 -9.73 -7.94
N ASP A 171 -18.36 -10.70 -8.10
CA ASP A 171 -17.88 -11.24 -9.37
C ASP A 171 -17.07 -10.28 -10.26
N LYS A 172 -16.90 -9.02 -9.84
CA LYS A 172 -15.97 -8.11 -10.55
C LYS A 172 -14.54 -8.54 -10.30
N SER A 173 -13.81 -8.84 -11.35
CA SER A 173 -12.38 -9.09 -11.34
C SER A 173 -11.68 -8.31 -12.45
N LEU A 174 -10.43 -7.97 -12.22
CA LEU A 174 -9.54 -7.34 -13.19
C LEU A 174 -8.29 -8.21 -13.32
N GLU A 175 -7.92 -8.53 -14.54
CA GLU A 175 -6.72 -9.28 -14.87
C GLU A 175 -5.70 -8.37 -15.55
N PHE A 176 -4.46 -8.41 -15.10
CA PHE A 176 -3.39 -7.55 -15.61
C PHE A 176 -2.01 -8.14 -15.31
N LYS A 177 -1.01 -7.66 -16.03
CA LYS A 177 0.38 -7.87 -15.66
C LYS A 177 0.81 -6.83 -14.64
N MET A 178 1.51 -7.26 -13.59
CA MET A 178 2.04 -6.34 -12.60
C MET A 178 3.49 -6.00 -12.91
N ILE A 179 3.78 -4.70 -12.91
CA ILE A 179 5.14 -4.20 -12.86
C ILE A 179 5.50 -4.04 -11.38
N ASP A 180 6.56 -4.71 -10.95
CA ASP A 180 7.12 -4.51 -9.61
C ASP A 180 7.62 -3.08 -9.45
N GLU A 181 7.81 -2.66 -8.23
CA GLU A 181 8.13 -1.26 -7.85
C GLU A 181 9.24 -0.63 -8.70
N TYR A 182 10.09 -1.43 -9.31
CA TYR A 182 11.32 -0.94 -9.93
C TYR A 182 11.39 -1.15 -11.43
N ASP A 183 11.21 -2.37 -11.93
CA ASP A 183 11.49 -2.64 -13.35
C ASP A 183 11.19 -4.08 -13.77
N SER A 184 10.66 -4.91 -12.94
CA SER A 184 10.38 -6.33 -13.23
C SER A 184 8.91 -6.51 -13.58
N ILE A 185 8.63 -7.33 -14.57
CA ILE A 185 7.27 -7.75 -14.89
C ILE A 185 6.99 -9.04 -14.12
N ILE A 186 6.06 -8.97 -13.19
CA ILE A 186 5.51 -10.13 -12.51
C ILE A 186 4.35 -10.68 -13.37
N GLY A 187 4.14 -11.97 -13.35
CA GLY A 187 3.13 -12.64 -14.16
C GLY A 187 1.70 -12.08 -14.01
N ASP A 188 0.74 -12.76 -14.60
CA ASP A 188 -0.66 -12.35 -14.60
C ASP A 188 -1.22 -12.31 -13.18
N GLN A 189 -1.83 -11.19 -12.83
CA GLN A 189 -2.45 -10.96 -11.53
C GLN A 189 -3.95 -10.80 -11.70
N THR A 190 -4.70 -11.19 -10.69
CA THR A 190 -6.13 -11.01 -10.60
C THR A 190 -6.46 -10.20 -9.36
N LEU A 191 -7.06 -9.02 -9.52
CA LEU A 191 -7.66 -8.25 -8.45
C LEU A 191 -9.17 -8.49 -8.50
N ARG A 192 -9.76 -8.99 -7.39
CA ARG A 192 -11.18 -9.30 -7.36
C ARG A 192 -11.86 -8.82 -6.07
N PHE A 193 -13.13 -8.54 -6.17
CA PHE A 193 -13.99 -8.36 -5.00
C PHE A 193 -14.07 -9.68 -4.23
N ARG A 194 -13.89 -9.61 -2.92
CA ARG A 194 -13.95 -10.77 -2.04
C ARG A 194 -15.25 -10.81 -1.24
N GLU A 195 -15.53 -9.74 -0.48
CA GLU A 195 -16.68 -9.68 0.39
C GLU A 195 -17.03 -8.26 0.82
N ALA A 196 -18.27 -8.08 1.25
CA ALA A 196 -18.72 -6.90 1.97
C ALA A 196 -19.18 -7.30 3.36
N ALA A 197 -18.83 -6.54 4.39
CA ALA A 197 -19.21 -6.79 5.77
C ALA A 197 -19.59 -5.49 6.47
N LYS A 198 -20.61 -5.56 7.35
CA LYS A 198 -20.85 -4.52 8.34
C LYS A 198 -19.90 -4.75 9.51
N THR A 199 -19.06 -3.78 9.77
CA THR A 199 -18.00 -3.89 10.77
C THR A 199 -18.15 -2.78 11.80
N GLU A 200 -18.00 -3.11 13.07
CA GLU A 200 -17.96 -2.13 14.15
C GLU A 200 -16.64 -1.36 14.09
N THR A 201 -16.73 -0.05 14.12
CA THR A 201 -15.58 0.87 14.10
C THR A 201 -15.64 1.81 15.30
N GLY A 202 -14.62 2.62 15.53
CA GLY A 202 -14.58 3.57 16.64
C GLY A 202 -15.73 4.59 16.64
N ASN A 203 -16.41 4.76 15.51
CA ASN A 203 -17.59 5.63 15.37
C ASN A 203 -18.83 4.90 14.82
N GLY A 204 -18.99 3.62 15.19
CA GLY A 204 -20.18 2.80 14.92
C GLY A 204 -20.03 1.86 13.74
N MET A 205 -21.16 1.23 13.37
CA MET A 205 -21.21 0.26 12.29
C MET A 205 -21.01 0.91 10.93
N LYS A 206 -20.09 0.36 10.14
CA LYS A 206 -19.77 0.84 8.79
C LYS A 206 -19.75 -0.32 7.79
N ASP A 207 -20.10 -0.02 6.55
CA ASP A 207 -19.96 -0.97 5.44
C ASP A 207 -18.50 -0.94 4.96
N ILE A 208 -17.85 -2.10 5.03
CA ILE A 208 -16.45 -2.31 4.61
C ILE A 208 -16.45 -3.33 3.48
N TYR A 209 -15.64 -3.04 2.48
CA TYR A 209 -15.49 -3.84 1.28
C TYR A 209 -14.06 -4.38 1.19
N CYS A 210 -13.93 -5.66 0.95
CA CYS A 210 -12.66 -6.36 0.88
C CYS A 210 -12.40 -6.80 -0.56
N PHE A 211 -11.20 -6.51 -1.04
CA PHE A 211 -10.68 -6.99 -2.32
C PHE A 211 -9.41 -7.80 -2.07
N GLU A 212 -9.14 -8.75 -2.95
CA GLU A 212 -7.91 -9.54 -2.89
C GLU A 212 -7.17 -9.52 -4.23
N LEU A 213 -5.85 -9.47 -4.14
CA LEU A 213 -4.92 -9.60 -5.25
C LEU A 213 -4.25 -10.95 -5.17
N LEU A 214 -4.37 -11.73 -6.24
CA LEU A 214 -3.81 -13.06 -6.38
C LEU A 214 -3.05 -13.18 -7.70
N GLY A 215 -2.01 -14.00 -7.72
CA GLY A 215 -1.28 -14.31 -8.95
C GLY A 215 0.09 -14.90 -8.71
N PRO A 216 0.70 -15.46 -9.76
CA PRO A 216 2.04 -16.02 -9.66
C PRO A 216 3.08 -14.94 -9.37
N GLY A 217 4.09 -15.29 -8.58
CA GLY A 217 5.22 -14.40 -8.27
C GLY A 217 4.92 -13.27 -7.29
N THR A 218 3.69 -13.17 -6.76
CA THR A 218 3.32 -12.22 -5.73
C THR A 218 2.84 -12.91 -4.45
N ILE A 219 3.05 -12.23 -3.32
CA ILE A 219 2.39 -12.63 -2.09
C ILE A 219 0.96 -12.09 -2.16
N PRO A 220 -0.07 -12.93 -1.87
CA PRO A 220 -1.45 -12.48 -1.84
C PRO A 220 -1.61 -11.21 -1.01
N ALA A 221 -2.42 -10.27 -1.51
CA ALA A 221 -2.69 -9.03 -0.82
C ALA A 221 -4.19 -8.81 -0.65
N THR A 222 -4.57 -8.15 0.44
CA THR A 222 -5.94 -7.79 0.75
C THR A 222 -6.04 -6.28 0.97
N TYR A 223 -7.12 -5.70 0.47
CA TYR A 223 -7.42 -4.28 0.55
C TYR A 223 -8.79 -4.10 1.20
N TRP A 224 -8.88 -3.25 2.21
CA TRP A 224 -10.16 -2.91 2.84
C TRP A 224 -10.47 -1.44 2.61
N ILE A 225 -11.59 -1.19 1.96
CA ILE A 225 -12.07 0.16 1.68
C ILE A 225 -13.41 0.41 2.38
N ASP A 226 -13.69 1.67 2.68
CA ASP A 226 -15.01 2.07 3.18
C ASP A 226 -16.05 2.22 2.05
N SER A 227 -17.27 2.61 2.41
CA SER A 227 -18.37 2.83 1.46
C SER A 227 -18.08 3.94 0.45
N SER A 228 -17.23 4.91 0.75
CA SER A 228 -16.83 5.97 -0.17
C SER A 228 -15.65 5.60 -1.07
N GLY A 229 -14.98 4.47 -0.81
CA GLY A 229 -13.83 3.99 -1.57
C GLY A 229 -12.48 4.29 -0.92
N ARG A 230 -12.45 4.92 0.26
CA ARG A 230 -11.22 5.22 0.98
C ARG A 230 -10.50 3.94 1.40
N LEU A 231 -9.25 3.76 1.01
CA LEU A 231 -8.44 2.62 1.41
C LEU A 231 -8.00 2.76 2.86
N LEU A 232 -8.59 1.96 3.74
CA LEU A 232 -8.31 1.95 5.17
C LEU A 232 -7.10 1.10 5.53
N PHE A 233 -7.04 -0.10 4.93
CA PHE A 233 -5.98 -1.09 5.18
C PHE A 233 -5.53 -1.78 3.91
N TYR A 234 -4.26 -2.09 3.89
CA TYR A 234 -3.63 -3.00 2.93
C TYR A 234 -2.79 -4.01 3.70
N LEU A 235 -2.98 -5.29 3.41
CA LEU A 235 -2.19 -6.38 3.98
C LEU A 235 -1.61 -7.24 2.87
N SER A 236 -0.30 -7.43 2.88
CA SER A 236 0.40 -8.37 1.99
C SER A 236 1.52 -9.06 2.75
N GLY A 237 1.46 -10.38 2.84
CA GLY A 237 2.44 -11.15 3.61
C GLY A 237 2.46 -10.72 5.09
N MET A 238 3.57 -10.12 5.49
CA MET A 238 3.77 -9.62 6.86
C MET A 238 3.69 -8.10 6.96
N GLU A 239 3.34 -7.39 5.89
CA GLU A 239 3.22 -5.93 5.86
C GLU A 239 1.76 -5.52 5.91
N LEU A 240 1.41 -4.75 6.92
CA LEU A 240 0.11 -4.10 7.06
C LEU A 240 0.31 -2.59 6.98
N LEU A 241 -0.33 -1.94 6.01
CA LEU A 241 -0.45 -0.49 5.92
C LEU A 241 -1.80 -0.06 6.47
N VAL A 242 -1.81 0.96 7.29
CA VAL A 242 -2.99 1.51 7.96
C VAL A 242 -3.08 3.00 7.64
N LEU A 243 -4.23 3.45 7.13
CA LEU A 243 -4.47 4.86 6.85
C LEU A 243 -4.45 5.67 8.15
N THR A 244 -3.52 6.61 8.29
CA THR A 244 -3.39 7.46 9.47
C THR A 244 -3.85 8.88 9.24
N GLU A 245 -3.68 9.40 8.03
CA GLU A 245 -4.09 10.76 7.68
C GLU A 245 -4.70 10.81 6.26
N GLU A 246 -5.70 11.64 6.08
CA GLU A 246 -6.29 12.03 4.80
C GLU A 246 -6.30 13.56 4.70
N ASN A 247 -5.66 14.11 3.67
CA ASN A 247 -5.59 15.56 3.43
C ASN A 247 -5.16 16.36 4.69
N GLY A 248 -4.16 15.83 5.44
CA GLY A 248 -3.65 16.42 6.67
C GLY A 248 -4.55 16.25 7.90
N LYS A 249 -5.69 15.53 7.80
CA LYS A 249 -6.56 15.21 8.94
C LYS A 249 -6.30 13.78 9.41
N THR A 250 -6.19 13.61 10.72
CA THR A 250 -6.01 12.30 11.33
C THR A 250 -7.25 11.44 11.15
N VAL A 251 -7.06 10.23 10.62
CA VAL A 251 -8.07 9.15 10.52
C VAL A 251 -7.85 8.14 11.63
N ILE A 252 -6.63 7.66 11.79
CA ILE A 252 -6.24 6.77 12.88
C ILE A 252 -5.07 7.39 13.62
N PRO A 253 -5.24 7.74 14.90
CA PRO A 253 -4.13 8.29 15.68
C PRO A 253 -2.99 7.26 15.83
N ILE A 254 -1.78 7.66 15.52
CA ILE A 254 -0.59 6.80 15.66
C ILE A 254 -0.39 6.34 17.12
N SER A 255 -0.90 7.10 18.09
CA SER A 255 -0.89 6.74 19.51
C SER A 255 -1.60 5.40 19.82
N ILE A 256 -2.57 5.00 19.00
CA ILE A 256 -3.24 3.69 19.12
C ILE A 256 -2.23 2.55 19.04
N PHE A 257 -1.21 2.67 18.19
CA PHE A 257 -0.17 1.65 18.06
C PHE A 257 0.71 1.57 19.32
N SER A 258 0.94 2.69 20.02
CA SER A 258 1.68 2.70 21.30
C SER A 258 0.83 2.16 22.45
N ASP A 259 -0.47 2.40 22.47
CA ASP A 259 -1.40 1.87 23.47
C ASP A 259 -1.68 0.38 23.24
N TRP A 260 -1.66 -0.04 22.01
CA TRP A 260 -1.73 -1.44 21.63
C TRP A 260 -0.51 -2.23 22.15
N GLN A 261 0.68 -1.64 22.07
CA GLN A 261 1.88 -2.19 22.70
C GLN A 261 1.72 -2.41 24.22
N LYS A 262 0.94 -1.57 24.90
CA LYS A 262 0.70 -1.67 26.36
C LYS A 262 -0.37 -2.69 26.71
N LYS A 263 -1.39 -2.87 25.85
CA LYS A 263 -2.56 -3.75 26.11
C LYS A 263 -2.34 -5.19 25.66
N SER A 264 -1.45 -5.46 24.71
CA SER A 264 -1.16 -6.81 24.23
C SER A 264 -0.14 -7.54 25.13
N THR A 265 -0.32 -7.47 26.45
CA THR A 265 0.15 -8.53 27.36
C THR A 265 -0.76 -9.74 27.12
N PHE A 266 -0.66 -10.37 25.95
CA PHE A 266 -1.15 -11.71 25.78
C PHE A 266 -0.30 -12.61 26.66
N ASP A 267 -0.92 -13.10 27.70
CA ASP A 267 -0.40 -14.17 28.53
C ASP A 267 -0.34 -15.43 27.63
N LEU A 268 0.76 -15.57 26.91
CA LEU A 268 1.10 -16.84 26.26
C LEU A 268 1.57 -17.81 27.35
N THR A 269 0.70 -18.18 28.24
CA THR A 269 0.83 -19.42 28.97
C THR A 269 0.51 -20.54 27.98
N LEU A 270 1.55 -21.04 27.32
CA LEU A 270 1.48 -22.31 26.63
C LEU A 270 1.01 -23.36 27.66
N PRO A 271 -0.05 -24.12 27.39
CA PRO A 271 -0.36 -25.27 28.20
C PRO A 271 0.82 -26.25 28.09
N GLY A 272 1.38 -26.63 29.24
CA GLY A 272 2.46 -27.61 29.41
C GLY A 272 2.07 -29.00 28.92
#